data_fb0df943b5803e2d9882c3a62dc04e9b
#
_entry.id   fb0df943b5803e2d9882c3a62dc04e9b
#
_cell.length_a   1.000
_cell.length_b   1.000
_cell.length_c   1.000
_cell.angle_alpha   90.00
_cell.angle_beta   90.00
_cell.angle_gamma   90.00
#
_symmetry.space_group_name_H-M   'P 1'
#
loop_
_entity.id
_entity.type
_entity.pdbx_description
1 polymer ?
#
loop_
_entity_poly.entity_id
_entity_poly.type
_entity_poly.pdbx_seq_one_letter_code
_entity_poly.pdbx_strand_id
1 'polypeptide(L)'
;SHDTFGGDIIKSGPKVAGATRGKKENLKFKVMANYATNIFHASTENKQDLDKIEAFLDDNFNGFVNRYSDIVDAEFSSRWEYPEKEIDELVASLEAKDKIYIRILTYELEDEYVSFRIFSQGKWDIKL
;
A
#
# COMPACT_ATOMS: atom_id res chain seq x y z
N SER A 1 17.01 3.26 -6.18
CA SER A 1 17.19 3.29 -6.52
C SER A 1 16.43 3.40 -6.83
N HIS A 2 16.89 3.22 -6.33
CA HIS A 2 17.06 3.24 -6.59
C HIS A 2 16.37 3.27 -6.81
N ASP A 3 17.15 2.85 -6.64
CA ASP A 3 17.26 2.73 -6.89
C ASP A 3 16.47 2.84 -7.13
N THR A 4 16.90 2.53 -7.13
CA THR A 4 16.83 2.32 -7.37
C THR A 4 16.39 2.48 -7.45
N PHE A 5 16.73 2.25 -6.70
CA PHE A 5 17.08 2.32 -6.88
C PHE A 5 16.55 2.73 -6.99
N GLY A 6 16.87 2.44 -6.73
CA GLY A 6 17.21 2.52 -6.73
C GLY A 6 16.78 2.84 -6.88
N GLY A 7 17.19 2.76 -6.43
CA GLY A 7 17.67 2.85 -6.44
C GLY A 7 17.25 3.15 -6.67
N ASP A 8 17.63 2.79 -6.22
CA ASP A 8 18.06 2.91 -6.35
C ASP A 8 17.33 3.28 -6.87
N ILE A 9 17.34 3.15 -6.65
CA ILE A 9 17.44 3.13 -7.05
C ILE A 9 16.79 3.55 -7.59
N ILE A 10 17.13 3.45 -7.07
CA ILE A 10 17.21 3.59 -7.38
C ILE A 10 16.69 4.16 -7.78
N LYS A 11 16.85 4.03 -7.38
CA LYS A 11 17.05 4.32 -7.52
C LYS A 11 16.53 4.55 -8.02
N SER A 12 16.92 4.31 -7.76
CA SER A 12 17.15 4.30 -7.95
C SER A 12 16.83 4.29 -8.45
N GLY A 13 17.18 4.44 -8.31
CA GLY A 13 17.73 4.08 -8.47
C GLY A 13 17.57 4.14 -8.88
N PRO A 14 18.04 4.07 -9.07
CA PRO A 14 18.55 3.81 -9.18
C PRO A 14 18.52 3.89 -9.37
N LYS A 15 19.01 3.71 -9.23
CA LYS A 15 19.63 3.38 -9.04
C LYS A 15 19.80 3.16 -9.30
N VAL A 16 20.49 3.24 -9.89
CA VAL A 16 21.17 2.60 -9.73
C VAL A 16 21.32 2.44 -9.93
N ALA A 17 21.99 2.31 -10.15
CA ALA A 17 22.63 1.78 -9.83
C ALA A 17 22.76 1.45 -9.98
N GLY A 18 23.38 1.37 -10.12
CA GLY A 18 24.17 0.63 -9.85
C GLY A 18 23.89 0.14 -9.99
N ALA A 19 24.33 -0.08 -10.27
CA ALA A 19 24.60 -0.90 -9.98
C ALA A 19 24.60 -1.21 -10.04
N THR A 20 25.15 -1.40 -10.31
CA THR A 20 25.52 -2.15 -9.96
C THR A 20 25.67 -2.35 -9.88
N ARG A 21 26.17 -2.56 -10.10
CA ARG A 21 26.63 -3.18 -9.55
C ARG A 21 26.42 -3.91 -9.57
N GLY A 22 27.12 -4.08 -9.92
CA GLY A 22 27.30 -5.04 -9.61
C GLY A 22 27.01 -5.70 -9.61
N LYS A 23 27.02 -6.04 -9.46
CA LYS A 23 26.78 -6.97 -9.04
C LYS A 23 26.64 -7.53 -8.68
N LYS A 24 26.95 -7.62 -8.81
CA LYS A 24 26.72 -8.35 -8.23
C LYS A 24 26.29 -8.50 -7.89
N GLU A 25 26.50 -8.39 -8.11
CA GLU A 25 26.05 -8.69 -7.55
C GLU A 25 25.25 -8.92 -7.57
N ASN A 26 25.32 -9.17 -7.65
CA ASN A 26 24.56 -9.63 -7.44
C ASN A 26 23.89 -10.24 -7.37
N LEU A 27 23.82 -10.63 -7.25
CA LEU A 27 23.13 -11.24 -6.99
C LEU A 27 22.69 -11.62 -6.35
N LYS A 28 22.74 -11.84 -6.02
CA LYS A 28 22.29 -11.91 -5.48
C LYS A 28 21.77 -11.53 -5.06
N PHE A 29 21.59 -11.26 -4.96
CA PHE A 29 20.96 -10.71 -4.67
C PHE A 29 20.19 -10.70 -4.81
N LYS A 30 20.84 -11.20 -4.93
CA LYS A 30 19.82 -11.06 -5.03
C LYS A 30 18.53 -11.49 -4.38
N VAL A 31 18.29 -11.58 -3.30
CA VAL A 31 16.92 -11.80 -2.90
C VAL A 31 16.21 -10.48 -2.78
N MET A 32 15.17 -10.34 -3.58
CA MET A 32 14.35 -9.16 -3.58
C MET A 32 13.01 -9.52 -3.00
N ALA A 33 12.49 -8.68 -2.10
CA ALA A 33 11.12 -8.83 -1.65
C ALA A 33 10.18 -8.54 -2.81
N ASN A 34 9.19 -9.38 -3.01
CA ASN A 34 8.12 -9.07 -3.95
C ASN A 34 7.16 -8.10 -3.30
N TYR A 35 6.71 -7.14 -4.08
CA TYR A 35 5.76 -6.16 -3.58
C TYR A 35 4.36 -6.47 -4.10
N ALA A 36 3.43 -6.54 -3.19
CA ALA A 36 2.02 -6.64 -3.54
C ALA A 36 1.49 -5.25 -3.88
N THR A 37 0.53 -5.21 -4.79
CA THR A 37 -0.17 -3.99 -5.14
C THR A 37 -1.49 -3.94 -4.41
N ASN A 38 -1.77 -2.80 -3.78
CA ASN A 38 -3.02 -2.58 -3.07
C ASN A 38 -3.83 -1.53 -3.81
N ILE A 39 -5.07 -1.86 -4.15
CA ILE A 39 -6.02 -0.93 -4.73
C ILE A 39 -7.04 -0.63 -3.65
N PHE A 40 -7.01 0.61 -3.19
CA PHE A 40 -7.71 1.06 -1.99
C PHE A 40 -8.81 2.06 -2.36
N HIS A 41 -9.97 1.88 -1.75
CA HIS A 41 -11.06 2.83 -1.90
C HIS A 41 -11.75 3.00 -0.55
N ALA A 42 -11.95 4.25 -0.14
CA ALA A 42 -12.69 4.56 1.09
C ALA A 42 -13.69 5.66 0.81
N SER A 43 -14.87 5.58 1.41
CA SER A 43 -15.85 6.64 1.30
C SER A 43 -16.52 6.85 2.64
N THR A 44 -16.68 8.13 3.02
CA THR A 44 -17.36 8.55 4.23
C THR A 44 -17.64 10.04 4.12
N GLU A 45 -18.69 10.49 4.81
CA GLU A 45 -18.95 11.92 4.92
C GLU A 45 -18.08 12.59 5.98
N ASN A 46 -17.39 11.82 6.81
CA ASN A 46 -16.53 12.38 7.86
C ASN A 46 -15.21 12.82 7.27
N LYS A 47 -15.06 14.14 7.09
CA LYS A 47 -13.87 14.71 6.44
C LYS A 47 -12.62 14.50 7.25
N GLN A 48 -12.70 14.46 8.57
CA GLN A 48 -11.56 14.22 9.42
C GLN A 48 -11.02 12.81 9.23
N ASP A 49 -11.91 11.84 9.08
CA ASP A 49 -11.50 10.48 8.80
C ASP A 49 -10.82 10.36 7.43
N LEU A 50 -11.35 11.09 6.42
CA LEU A 50 -10.68 11.12 5.11
C LEU A 50 -9.29 11.74 5.20
N ASP A 51 -9.14 12.80 6.00
CA ASP A 51 -7.83 13.42 6.23
C ASP A 51 -6.85 12.42 6.85
N LYS A 52 -7.31 11.66 7.82
CA LYS A 52 -6.46 10.65 8.48
C LYS A 52 -6.04 9.56 7.51
N ILE A 53 -6.96 9.10 6.68
CA ILE A 53 -6.65 8.07 5.71
C ILE A 53 -5.61 8.56 4.71
N GLU A 54 -5.81 9.75 4.17
CA GLU A 54 -4.89 10.32 3.20
C GLU A 54 -3.49 10.46 3.79
N ALA A 55 -3.39 11.03 4.98
CA ALA A 55 -2.10 11.23 5.63
C ALA A 55 -1.43 9.90 5.97
N PHE A 56 -2.19 8.93 6.45
CA PHE A 56 -1.63 7.64 6.84
C PHE A 56 -1.06 6.89 5.64
N LEU A 57 -1.80 6.87 4.54
CA LEU A 57 -1.34 6.17 3.34
C LEU A 57 -0.10 6.85 2.76
N ASP A 58 -0.09 8.18 2.75
CA ASP A 58 1.07 8.93 2.27
C ASP A 58 2.31 8.67 3.12
N ASP A 59 2.13 8.60 4.44
CA ASP A 59 3.25 8.45 5.37
C ASP A 59 3.80 7.04 5.42
N ASN A 60 2.98 6.04 5.13
CA ASN A 60 3.37 4.65 5.41
C ASN A 60 3.62 3.81 4.17
N PHE A 61 3.24 4.27 2.99
CA PHE A 61 3.34 3.47 1.78
C PHE A 61 3.86 4.28 0.61
N ASN A 62 4.45 3.59 -0.35
CA ASN A 62 4.83 4.16 -1.64
C ASN A 62 3.68 3.96 -2.61
N GLY A 63 3.28 5.03 -3.27
CA GLY A 63 2.19 4.98 -4.23
C GLY A 63 1.59 6.35 -4.38
N PHE A 64 0.34 6.40 -4.77
CA PHE A 64 -0.34 7.68 -4.89
C PHE A 64 -1.72 7.62 -4.25
N VAL A 65 -2.18 8.78 -3.79
CA VAL A 65 -3.45 8.92 -3.11
C VAL A 65 -4.22 10.05 -3.78
N ASN A 66 -5.45 9.77 -4.19
CA ASN A 66 -6.35 10.77 -4.75
C ASN A 66 -7.49 11.02 -3.78
N ARG A 67 -7.73 12.29 -3.49
CA ARG A 67 -8.82 12.69 -2.61
C ARG A 67 -9.79 13.55 -3.38
N TYR A 68 -11.06 13.18 -3.41
CA TYR A 68 -12.07 14.00 -4.04
C TYR A 68 -13.43 13.72 -3.38
N SER A 69 -14.19 14.80 -3.17
CA SER A 69 -15.50 14.72 -2.55
C SER A 69 -15.43 13.94 -1.22
N ASP A 70 -16.19 12.86 -1.09
CA ASP A 70 -16.25 12.03 0.10
C ASP A 70 -15.41 10.76 -0.05
N ILE A 71 -14.44 10.76 -0.96
CA ILE A 71 -13.74 9.55 -1.39
C ILE A 71 -12.23 9.74 -1.31
N VAL A 72 -11.53 8.68 -0.87
CA VAL A 72 -10.10 8.53 -1.04
C VAL A 72 -9.87 7.27 -1.86
N ASP A 73 -9.23 7.41 -3.01
CA ASP A 73 -8.77 6.30 -3.83
C ASP A 73 -7.26 6.30 -3.83
N ALA A 74 -6.66 5.13 -3.70
CA ALA A 74 -5.21 5.04 -3.65
C ALA A 74 -4.74 3.73 -4.26
N GLU A 75 -3.50 3.77 -4.73
CA GLU A 75 -2.80 2.56 -5.15
C GLU A 75 -1.42 2.62 -4.53
N PHE A 76 -1.04 1.58 -3.77
CA PHE A 76 0.23 1.58 -3.07
C PHE A 76 0.76 0.16 -2.92
N SER A 77 2.05 0.08 -2.60
CA SER A 77 2.76 -1.19 -2.48
C SER A 77 2.90 -1.62 -1.04
N SER A 78 2.86 -2.92 -0.80
CA SER A 78 3.19 -3.50 0.50
C SER A 78 4.06 -4.73 0.27
N ARG A 79 4.75 -5.19 1.32
CA ARG A 79 5.67 -6.32 1.18
C ARG A 79 4.87 -7.60 1.19
N TRP A 80 4.88 -8.29 0.05
CA TRP A 80 4.39 -9.64 -0.16
C TRP A 80 2.89 -9.83 -0.04
N GLU A 81 2.21 -9.10 0.85
CA GLU A 81 0.85 -9.42 1.19
C GLU A 81 0.08 -8.18 1.63
N TYR A 82 -1.19 -8.37 1.88
CA TYR A 82 -2.05 -7.34 2.45
C TYR A 82 -1.44 -6.82 3.75
N PRO A 83 -1.29 -5.49 3.90
CA PRO A 83 -0.63 -4.91 5.07
C PRO A 83 -1.59 -4.82 6.25
N GLU A 84 -1.89 -5.95 6.86
CA GLU A 84 -2.94 -6.04 7.87
C GLU A 84 -2.67 -5.16 9.07
N LYS A 85 -1.43 -5.16 9.56
CA LYS A 85 -1.10 -4.39 10.76
C LYS A 85 -1.33 -2.90 10.54
N GLU A 86 -0.82 -2.39 9.42
CA GLU A 86 -0.93 -0.96 9.12
C GLU A 86 -2.37 -0.55 8.90
N ILE A 87 -3.12 -1.35 8.16
CA ILE A 87 -4.52 -1.02 7.89
C ILE A 87 -5.34 -1.11 9.17
N ASP A 88 -5.08 -2.08 10.02
CA ASP A 88 -5.77 -2.17 11.31
C ASP A 88 -5.49 -0.95 12.18
N GLU A 89 -4.24 -0.46 12.19
CA GLU A 89 -3.90 0.76 12.91
C GLU A 89 -4.66 1.96 12.36
N LEU A 90 -4.74 2.06 11.04
CA LEU A 90 -5.48 3.15 10.42
C LEU A 90 -6.94 3.12 10.84
N VAL A 91 -7.59 1.97 10.71
CA VAL A 91 -9.01 1.84 11.04
C VAL A 91 -9.24 2.15 12.52
N ALA A 92 -8.33 1.69 13.39
CA ALA A 92 -8.46 1.95 14.83
C ALA A 92 -8.44 3.44 15.16
N SER A 93 -7.81 4.26 14.31
CA SER A 93 -7.69 5.70 14.54
C SER A 93 -8.90 6.50 14.07
N LEU A 94 -9.81 5.88 13.33
CA LEU A 94 -10.93 6.60 12.74
C LEU A 94 -12.00 6.91 13.78
N GLU A 95 -12.69 8.04 13.60
CA GLU A 95 -13.73 8.47 14.53
C GLU A 95 -15.07 7.79 14.27
N ALA A 96 -15.43 7.66 13.01
CA ALA A 96 -16.76 7.17 12.63
C ALA A 96 -16.63 5.83 11.91
N LYS A 97 -16.12 4.84 12.62
CA LYS A 97 -15.84 3.51 12.03
C LYS A 97 -17.09 2.84 11.49
N ASP A 98 -18.23 3.08 12.09
CA ASP A 98 -19.49 2.46 11.67
C ASP A 98 -20.11 3.15 10.46
N LYS A 99 -19.52 4.25 10.01
CA LYS A 99 -20.08 5.05 8.92
C LYS A 99 -19.16 5.14 7.72
N ILE A 100 -18.07 4.37 7.70
CA ILE A 100 -17.13 4.39 6.60
C ILE A 100 -17.20 3.07 5.84
N TYR A 101 -17.02 3.16 4.54
CA TYR A 101 -16.89 2.01 3.68
C TYR A 101 -15.48 1.99 3.10
N ILE A 102 -14.77 0.87 3.27
CA ILE A 102 -13.42 0.71 2.74
C ILE A 102 -13.37 -0.63 2.00
N ARG A 103 -12.73 -0.65 0.82
CA ARG A 103 -12.42 -1.92 0.19
C ARG A 103 -10.98 -1.89 -0.29
N ILE A 104 -10.31 -3.03 -0.16
CA ILE A 104 -8.90 -3.14 -0.52
C ILE A 104 -8.70 -4.44 -1.27
N LEU A 105 -8.24 -4.33 -2.51
CA LEU A 105 -7.80 -5.47 -3.29
C LEU A 105 -6.29 -5.49 -3.28
N THR A 106 -5.71 -6.60 -2.83
CA THR A 106 -4.27 -6.77 -2.77
C THR A 106 -3.89 -7.96 -3.62
N TYR A 107 -2.89 -7.80 -4.49
CA TYR A 107 -2.45 -8.92 -5.31
C TYR A 107 -0.95 -8.89 -5.51
N GLU A 108 -0.37 -10.08 -5.65
CA GLU A 108 1.02 -10.26 -6.02
C GLU A 108 1.04 -11.47 -6.96
N LEU A 109 1.22 -11.21 -8.26
CA LEU A 109 0.93 -12.20 -9.28
C LEU A 109 1.96 -13.31 -9.35
N GLU A 110 3.22 -13.01 -9.03
CA GLU A 110 4.25 -14.05 -9.09
C GLU A 110 4.02 -15.14 -8.06
N ASP A 111 3.50 -14.76 -6.91
CA ASP A 111 3.17 -15.73 -5.85
C ASP A 111 1.71 -16.17 -5.90
N GLU A 112 0.97 -15.69 -6.89
CA GLU A 112 -0.45 -16.02 -7.06
C GLU A 112 -1.26 -15.67 -5.82
N TYR A 113 -0.92 -14.55 -5.21
CA TYR A 113 -1.56 -14.09 -3.99
C TYR A 113 -2.63 -13.05 -4.32
N VAL A 114 -3.82 -13.24 -3.77
CA VAL A 114 -4.92 -12.27 -3.90
C VAL A 114 -5.64 -12.18 -2.57
N SER A 115 -5.92 -10.96 -2.14
CA SER A 115 -6.75 -10.69 -0.97
C SER A 115 -7.75 -9.60 -1.32
N PHE A 116 -8.99 -9.80 -0.93
CA PHE A 116 -10.00 -8.77 -1.13
C PHE A 116 -10.81 -8.63 0.15
N ARG A 117 -10.82 -7.43 0.72
CA ARG A 117 -11.45 -7.18 2.02
C ARG A 117 -12.29 -5.92 1.96
N ILE A 118 -13.42 -5.97 2.64
CA ILE A 118 -14.35 -4.86 2.72
C ILE A 118 -14.59 -4.55 4.19
N PHE A 119 -14.46 -3.28 4.56
CA PHE A 119 -14.82 -2.81 5.90
C PHE A 119 -16.08 -1.99 5.78
N SER A 120 -17.11 -2.41 6.50
CA SER A 120 -18.43 -1.78 6.42
C SER A 120 -19.15 -2.01 7.73
N GLN A 121 -19.85 -0.98 8.20
CA GLN A 121 -20.62 -1.05 9.45
C GLN A 121 -19.77 -1.52 10.62
N GLY A 122 -18.53 -1.06 10.67
CA GLY A 122 -17.61 -1.37 11.74
C GLY A 122 -16.99 -2.76 11.72
N LYS A 123 -17.15 -3.50 10.62
CA LYS A 123 -16.68 -4.88 10.56
C LYS A 123 -15.96 -5.17 9.26
N TRP A 124 -14.95 -6.03 9.35
CA TRP A 124 -14.27 -6.54 8.17
C TRP A 124 -14.99 -7.76 7.62
N ASP A 125 -15.09 -7.81 6.31
CA ASP A 125 -15.57 -8.98 5.57
C ASP A 125 -14.46 -9.37 4.61
N ILE A 126 -13.84 -10.52 4.87
CA ILE A 126 -12.72 -11.00 4.08
C ILE A 126 -13.28 -11.90 2.98
N LYS A 127 -13.18 -11.42 1.74
CA LYS A 127 -13.74 -12.14 0.59
C LYS A 127 -12.77 -13.15 0.01
N LEU A 128 -11.47 -12.83 0.07
CA LEU A 128 -10.43 -13.73 -0.42
C LEU A 128 -9.25 -13.81 0.54
#